data_10dba7671d314f733d4fc23f1449a141
#
_entry.id   10dba7671d314f733d4fc23f1449a141
#
_cell.length_a   1.000
_cell.length_b   1.000
_cell.length_c   1.000
_cell.angle_alpha   90.00
_cell.angle_beta   90.00
_cell.angle_gamma   90.00
#
_symmetry.space_group_name_H-M   'P 1'
#
loop_
_entity.id
_entity.type
_entity.pdbx_description
1 polymer ?
#
loop_
_entity_poly.entity_id
_entity_poly.type
_entity_poly.pdbx_seq_one_letter_code
_entity_poly.pdbx_strand_id
1 'polypeptide(L)'
;MIADARPHALLALADGTIFRGRSIGAAGHAVGEVVFNTAITGYQEILTDPSYRGQIVTLTYPHLGNTGANAEDVESGRVHAAGLVIRDLPLVHSSFRALWPLSEYLRRENVVAIADVDTRKLTRILRDGGAQAGAIVVGHDAAHAVALARSFPGMAGLDLAKVVSTAEPYEWTETEWELGRGYGTRSASRFHVVAYDFGVKRNILRMLAARGCRITVLPAQTPVAEALRHQPDGLFLANGPGDPEPCDYAIEAARTLIGQGLPTFGICLGHQIMGLAAGGRTLKMKFGHHGANHPVQDLEDGRVLITSQNHGFAVDPTTLPARCKVTHVSLFDGSLQGFRYTDRPAFCFQGHPEASPRPRDVANLFDRFNKHMQERR
;
A
#
# COMPACT_ATOMS: atom_id res chain seq x y z
N MET A 1 8.11 2.42 41.42
CA MET A 1 8.11 2.32 39.94
C MET A 1 8.35 0.85 39.60
N ILE A 2 7.39 0.20 38.94
CA ILE A 2 7.61 -1.15 38.41
C ILE A 2 8.58 -0.95 37.22
N ALA A 3 9.76 -1.61 37.28
CA ALA A 3 10.72 -1.55 36.19
C ALA A 3 10.05 -2.10 34.91
N ASP A 4 10.17 -1.36 33.81
CA ASP A 4 9.67 -1.83 32.52
C ASP A 4 10.48 -3.06 32.09
N ALA A 5 9.84 -4.23 32.12
CA ALA A 5 10.44 -5.51 31.81
C ALA A 5 10.65 -5.77 30.30
N ARG A 6 10.19 -4.84 29.44
CA ARG A 6 10.38 -4.99 27.98
C ARG A 6 11.87 -4.89 27.63
N PRO A 7 12.38 -5.74 26.71
CA PRO A 7 13.77 -5.65 26.27
C PRO A 7 14.12 -4.29 25.67
N HIS A 8 15.36 -3.85 25.81
CA HIS A 8 15.85 -2.69 25.09
C HIS A 8 15.87 -2.96 23.58
N ALA A 9 15.64 -1.91 22.82
CA ALA A 9 15.77 -1.94 21.35
C ALA A 9 16.33 -0.62 20.84
N LEU A 10 16.95 -0.68 19.68
CA LEU A 10 17.49 0.47 18.95
C LEU A 10 16.85 0.55 17.58
N LEU A 11 16.52 1.76 17.14
CA LEU A 11 16.36 2.09 15.74
C LEU A 11 17.59 2.90 15.31
N ALA A 12 18.33 2.38 14.35
CA ALA A 12 19.46 3.08 13.72
C ALA A 12 19.09 3.46 12.28
N LEU A 13 19.47 4.66 11.86
CA LEU A 13 19.38 5.12 10.47
C LEU A 13 20.77 5.01 9.80
N ALA A 14 20.80 4.95 8.48
CA ALA A 14 22.05 4.82 7.72
C ALA A 14 23.01 6.01 7.90
N ASP A 15 22.49 7.20 8.23
CA ASP A 15 23.28 8.39 8.55
C ASP A 15 24.01 8.29 9.91
N GLY A 16 23.70 7.25 10.72
CA GLY A 16 24.26 7.04 12.05
C GLY A 16 23.38 7.55 13.19
N THR A 17 22.22 8.16 12.89
CA THR A 17 21.27 8.57 13.92
C THR A 17 20.69 7.35 14.64
N ILE A 18 20.64 7.39 15.97
CA ILE A 18 20.16 6.30 16.80
C ILE A 18 19.02 6.79 17.70
N PHE A 19 17.94 6.04 17.72
CA PHE A 19 16.85 6.15 18.69
C PHE A 19 16.87 4.94 19.61
N ARG A 20 16.71 5.19 20.91
CA ARG A 20 16.63 4.15 21.95
C ARG A 20 15.20 3.99 22.40
N GLY A 21 14.76 2.75 22.61
CA GLY A 21 13.40 2.44 23.04
C GLY A 21 13.30 1.04 23.61
N ARG A 22 12.09 0.49 23.56
CA ARG A 22 11.76 -0.85 24.05
C ARG A 22 11.16 -1.71 22.95
N SER A 23 11.57 -2.98 22.94
CA SER A 23 10.96 -3.97 22.03
C SER A 23 9.53 -4.26 22.46
N ILE A 24 8.63 -4.27 21.49
CA ILE A 24 7.21 -4.59 21.66
C ILE A 24 6.75 -5.74 20.76
N GLY A 25 7.63 -6.26 19.92
CA GLY A 25 7.35 -7.32 18.93
C GLY A 25 8.22 -8.55 19.13
N ALA A 26 8.60 -9.19 18.02
CA ALA A 26 9.49 -10.33 17.98
C ALA A 26 10.93 -9.94 18.35
N ALA A 27 11.73 -10.93 18.75
CA ALA A 27 13.17 -10.79 18.97
C ALA A 27 13.92 -10.70 17.62
N GLY A 28 15.20 -10.26 17.68
CA GLY A 28 16.06 -10.20 16.51
C GLY A 28 16.17 -8.80 15.93
N HIS A 29 16.19 -8.68 14.62
CA HIS A 29 16.32 -7.40 13.91
C HIS A 29 15.43 -7.32 12.67
N ALA A 30 15.17 -6.11 12.22
CA ALA A 30 14.50 -5.80 10.96
C ALA A 30 15.28 -4.72 10.22
N VAL A 31 15.36 -4.83 8.89
CA VAL A 31 16.06 -3.87 8.02
C VAL A 31 15.12 -3.45 6.90
N GLY A 32 15.14 -2.17 6.53
CA GLY A 32 14.30 -1.64 5.45
C GLY A 32 14.42 -0.13 5.29
N GLU A 33 13.71 0.42 4.30
CA GLU A 33 13.54 1.86 4.17
C GLU A 33 12.62 2.37 5.29
N VAL A 34 13.08 3.33 6.07
CA VAL A 34 12.26 3.92 7.14
C VAL A 34 11.36 5.00 6.55
N VAL A 35 10.06 4.79 6.68
CA VAL A 35 9.02 5.74 6.24
C VAL A 35 8.15 6.15 7.41
N PHE A 36 7.46 7.29 7.30
CA PHE A 36 6.47 7.70 8.30
C PHE A 36 5.07 7.72 7.69
N ASN A 37 4.08 7.29 8.46
CA ASN A 37 2.66 7.33 8.08
C ASN A 37 1.89 8.19 9.07
N THR A 38 1.04 9.09 8.55
CA THR A 38 0.28 10.07 9.32
C THR A 38 -1.14 9.64 9.67
N ALA A 39 -1.54 8.41 9.34
CA ALA A 39 -2.83 7.87 9.72
C ALA A 39 -2.96 7.74 11.26
N ILE A 40 -4.14 8.07 11.77
CA ILE A 40 -4.45 8.00 13.20
C ILE A 40 -5.06 6.65 13.62
N THR A 41 -5.39 5.80 12.66
CA THR A 41 -6.03 4.48 12.84
C THR A 41 -5.64 3.55 11.70
N GLY A 42 -6.03 2.27 11.78
CA GLY A 42 -5.77 1.30 10.71
C GLY A 42 -4.36 0.74 10.71
N TYR A 43 -3.71 0.68 11.88
CA TYR A 43 -2.34 0.18 11.96
C TYR A 43 -2.20 -1.31 11.58
N GLN A 44 -3.23 -2.12 11.79
CA GLN A 44 -3.22 -3.53 11.41
C GLN A 44 -3.34 -3.67 9.88
N GLU A 45 -4.19 -2.88 9.24
CA GLU A 45 -4.30 -2.78 7.79
C GLU A 45 -3.00 -2.28 7.17
N ILE A 46 -2.36 -1.26 7.77
CA ILE A 46 -1.04 -0.76 7.34
C ILE A 46 0.02 -1.87 7.40
N LEU A 47 0.09 -2.61 8.51
CA LEU A 47 1.08 -3.69 8.68
C LEU A 47 0.89 -4.83 7.67
N THR A 48 -0.37 -5.13 7.31
CA THR A 48 -0.72 -6.22 6.40
C THR A 48 -0.82 -5.80 4.94
N ASP A 49 -0.67 -4.50 4.61
CA ASP A 49 -0.62 -4.00 3.24
C ASP A 49 0.70 -4.44 2.57
N PRO A 50 0.63 -5.25 1.48
CA PRO A 50 1.83 -5.70 0.77
C PRO A 50 2.71 -4.57 0.25
N SER A 51 2.15 -3.38 0.01
CA SER A 51 2.88 -2.19 -0.46
C SER A 51 3.97 -1.72 0.51
N TYR A 52 3.92 -2.14 1.80
CA TYR A 52 4.98 -1.86 2.78
C TYR A 52 6.12 -2.90 2.79
N ARG A 53 6.16 -3.83 1.85
CA ARG A 53 7.26 -4.80 1.77
C ARG A 53 8.62 -4.09 1.63
N GLY A 54 9.56 -4.42 2.53
CA GLY A 54 10.87 -3.77 2.56
C GLY A 54 10.92 -2.42 3.30
N GLN A 55 9.82 -2.00 3.95
CA GLN A 55 9.75 -0.73 4.69
C GLN A 55 9.54 -0.96 6.19
N ILE A 56 10.24 -0.16 7.01
CA ILE A 56 10.01 0.00 8.44
C ILE A 56 9.07 1.19 8.61
N VAL A 57 7.87 0.93 9.11
CA VAL A 57 6.81 1.94 9.20
C VAL A 57 6.87 2.65 10.54
N THR A 58 7.03 3.97 10.51
CA THR A 58 6.89 4.85 11.68
C THR A 58 5.50 5.46 11.69
N LEU A 59 4.70 5.19 12.71
CA LEU A 59 3.40 5.80 12.89
C LEU A 59 3.52 7.09 13.71
N THR A 60 3.04 8.22 13.15
CA THR A 60 3.20 9.55 13.77
C THR A 60 2.21 9.81 14.88
N TYR A 61 1.05 9.12 14.88
CA TYR A 61 0.09 9.20 15.97
C TYR A 61 0.69 8.62 17.25
N PRO A 62 0.58 9.32 18.40
CA PRO A 62 1.35 8.93 19.60
C PRO A 62 0.87 7.64 20.26
N HIS A 63 -0.41 7.34 20.27
CA HIS A 63 -0.99 6.20 20.99
C HIS A 63 -1.45 5.10 20.04
N LEU A 64 -0.61 4.10 19.80
CA LEU A 64 -0.89 3.00 18.87
C LEU A 64 -1.01 1.65 19.56
N GLY A 65 -2.02 0.88 19.15
CA GLY A 65 -2.40 -0.37 19.79
C GLY A 65 -3.58 -0.23 20.75
N ASN A 66 -4.15 0.98 20.87
CA ASN A 66 -5.27 1.29 21.74
C ASN A 66 -6.57 0.53 21.42
N THR A 67 -6.75 0.10 20.17
CA THR A 67 -7.90 -0.70 19.73
C THR A 67 -7.62 -2.20 19.66
N GLY A 68 -6.40 -2.63 20.02
CA GLY A 68 -5.98 -4.01 19.89
C GLY A 68 -5.85 -4.48 18.44
N ALA A 69 -5.81 -5.78 18.23
CA ALA A 69 -5.80 -6.43 16.92
C ALA A 69 -6.86 -7.54 16.87
N ASN A 70 -7.30 -7.88 15.66
CA ASN A 70 -8.32 -8.90 15.41
C ASN A 70 -8.01 -9.69 14.11
N ALA A 71 -8.83 -10.68 13.78
CA ALA A 71 -8.64 -11.53 12.61
C ALA A 71 -9.18 -10.93 11.29
N GLU A 72 -9.97 -9.86 11.36
CA GLU A 72 -10.71 -9.33 10.22
C GLU A 72 -10.03 -8.11 9.57
N ASP A 73 -9.36 -7.25 10.38
CA ASP A 73 -8.77 -5.99 9.91
C ASP A 73 -7.40 -6.23 9.23
N VAL A 74 -7.40 -7.10 8.21
CA VAL A 74 -6.20 -7.47 7.47
C VAL A 74 -6.41 -7.29 5.96
N GLU A 75 -5.40 -6.74 5.30
CA GLU A 75 -5.39 -6.49 3.86
C GLU A 75 -4.72 -7.60 3.05
N SER A 76 -4.07 -8.56 3.73
CA SER A 76 -3.47 -9.75 3.11
C SER A 76 -3.35 -10.91 4.11
N GLY A 77 -2.75 -12.01 3.71
CA GLY A 77 -2.60 -13.21 4.54
C GLY A 77 -1.52 -13.14 5.61
N ARG A 78 -0.73 -12.05 5.69
CA ARG A 78 0.39 -11.89 6.64
C ARG A 78 0.78 -10.41 6.78
N VAL A 79 1.63 -10.11 7.75
CA VAL A 79 2.30 -8.81 7.84
C VAL A 79 3.39 -8.71 6.77
N HIS A 80 3.43 -7.59 6.06
CA HIS A 80 4.42 -7.27 5.02
C HIS A 80 5.42 -6.19 5.42
N ALA A 81 5.02 -5.27 6.31
CA ALA A 81 5.95 -4.28 6.84
C ALA A 81 7.15 -4.98 7.48
N ALA A 82 8.36 -4.51 7.18
CA ALA A 82 9.60 -5.08 7.72
C ALA A 82 9.71 -4.87 9.24
N GLY A 83 9.15 -3.77 9.74
CA GLY A 83 9.15 -3.45 11.17
C GLY A 83 8.21 -2.29 11.49
N LEU A 84 7.98 -2.07 12.78
CA LEU A 84 7.10 -1.00 13.28
C LEU A 84 7.83 -0.13 14.31
N VAL A 85 7.69 1.19 14.15
CA VAL A 85 8.16 2.20 15.10
C VAL A 85 6.98 3.01 15.60
N ILE A 86 6.79 3.06 16.93
CA ILE A 86 5.74 3.86 17.55
C ILE A 86 6.29 4.68 18.72
N ARG A 87 5.55 5.70 19.14
CA ARG A 87 5.86 6.47 20.35
C ARG A 87 5.46 5.71 21.59
N ASP A 88 4.16 5.49 21.80
CA ASP A 88 3.62 4.88 23.00
C ASP A 88 2.83 3.61 22.69
N LEU A 89 3.08 2.56 23.46
CA LEU A 89 2.23 1.38 23.50
C LEU A 89 1.31 1.48 24.72
N PRO A 90 -0.03 1.56 24.54
CA PRO A 90 -0.98 1.61 25.64
C PRO A 90 -0.87 0.39 26.58
N LEU A 91 -1.05 0.62 27.88
CA LEU A 91 -1.09 -0.46 28.89
C LEU A 91 -2.28 -1.39 28.69
N VAL A 92 -3.41 -0.84 28.23
CA VAL A 92 -4.64 -1.57 27.94
C VAL A 92 -5.16 -1.15 26.57
N HIS A 93 -5.68 -2.12 25.84
CA HIS A 93 -6.46 -1.85 24.63
C HIS A 93 -7.97 -1.92 24.94
N SER A 94 -8.78 -1.19 24.18
CA SER A 94 -10.22 -1.15 24.37
C SER A 94 -10.95 -1.05 23.01
N SER A 95 -11.48 -2.18 22.56
CA SER A 95 -12.37 -2.29 21.42
C SER A 95 -13.18 -3.58 21.54
N PHE A 96 -14.47 -3.53 21.20
CA PHE A 96 -15.33 -4.73 21.18
C PHE A 96 -14.88 -5.79 20.16
N ARG A 97 -14.04 -5.39 19.17
CA ARG A 97 -13.47 -6.29 18.15
C ARG A 97 -12.08 -6.82 18.48
N ALA A 98 -11.46 -6.33 19.57
CA ALA A 98 -10.11 -6.72 19.92
C ALA A 98 -10.04 -8.17 20.39
N LEU A 99 -9.14 -8.94 19.80
CA LEU A 99 -8.80 -10.30 20.22
C LEU A 99 -7.45 -10.34 20.94
N TRP A 100 -6.52 -9.46 20.56
CA TRP A 100 -5.15 -9.43 21.08
C TRP A 100 -4.66 -8.01 21.31
N PRO A 101 -3.76 -7.79 22.31
CA PRO A 101 -2.94 -6.58 22.36
C PRO A 101 -2.04 -6.49 21.12
N LEU A 102 -1.69 -5.26 20.67
CA LEU A 102 -0.79 -5.06 19.53
C LEU A 102 0.55 -5.81 19.70
N SER A 103 1.15 -5.78 20.90
CA SER A 103 2.43 -6.46 21.15
C SER A 103 2.36 -7.99 21.01
N GLU A 104 1.22 -8.60 21.36
CA GLU A 104 0.99 -10.02 21.14
C GLU A 104 0.82 -10.33 19.65
N TYR A 105 0.02 -9.53 18.94
CA TYR A 105 -0.15 -9.64 17.51
C TYR A 105 1.20 -9.56 16.77
N LEU A 106 2.03 -8.56 17.08
CA LEU A 106 3.35 -8.41 16.47
C LEU A 106 4.26 -9.64 16.71
N ARG A 107 4.23 -10.23 17.92
CA ARG A 107 5.00 -11.46 18.20
C ARG A 107 4.46 -12.67 17.43
N ARG A 108 3.14 -12.83 17.31
CA ARG A 108 2.51 -13.90 16.54
C ARG A 108 2.89 -13.85 15.06
N GLU A 109 2.92 -12.63 14.52
CA GLU A 109 3.28 -12.38 13.12
C GLU A 109 4.81 -12.27 12.89
N ASN A 110 5.62 -12.54 13.94
CA ASN A 110 7.09 -12.44 13.89
C ASN A 110 7.62 -11.07 13.43
N VAL A 111 6.98 -9.99 13.85
CA VAL A 111 7.33 -8.61 13.49
C VAL A 111 8.21 -7.99 14.56
N VAL A 112 9.40 -7.50 14.18
CA VAL A 112 10.27 -6.72 15.06
C VAL A 112 9.71 -5.30 15.17
N ALA A 113 9.54 -4.80 16.41
CA ALA A 113 8.94 -3.49 16.61
C ALA A 113 9.52 -2.80 17.86
N ILE A 114 9.56 -1.47 17.81
CA ILE A 114 10.10 -0.62 18.87
C ILE A 114 9.10 0.47 19.26
N ALA A 115 8.93 0.67 20.56
CA ALA A 115 8.19 1.77 21.16
C ALA A 115 9.11 2.67 21.99
N ASP A 116 8.53 3.74 22.56
CA ASP A 116 9.22 4.76 23.36
C ASP A 116 10.22 5.60 22.54
N VAL A 117 9.95 5.73 21.23
CA VAL A 117 10.75 6.49 20.27
C VAL A 117 10.18 7.90 20.10
N ASP A 118 11.03 8.92 20.02
CA ASP A 118 10.62 10.26 19.57
C ASP A 118 10.29 10.24 18.07
N THR A 119 9.07 9.80 17.75
CA THR A 119 8.58 9.69 16.37
C THR A 119 8.46 11.06 15.71
N ARG A 120 8.26 12.16 16.48
CA ARG A 120 8.24 13.51 15.93
C ARG A 120 9.64 13.91 15.42
N LYS A 121 10.69 13.65 16.20
CA LYS A 121 12.08 13.89 15.77
C LYS A 121 12.43 13.04 14.55
N LEU A 122 12.07 11.75 14.57
CA LEU A 122 12.30 10.84 13.45
C LEU A 122 11.59 11.32 12.18
N THR A 123 10.31 11.68 12.26
CA THR A 123 9.54 12.21 11.13
C THR A 123 10.17 13.46 10.52
N ARG A 124 10.70 14.38 11.36
CA ARG A 124 11.39 15.58 10.86
C ARG A 124 12.68 15.21 10.10
N ILE A 125 13.46 14.27 10.61
CA ILE A 125 14.68 13.80 9.93
C ILE A 125 14.32 13.22 8.55
N LEU A 126 13.31 12.36 8.48
CA LEU A 126 12.88 11.74 7.22
C LEU A 126 12.28 12.76 6.25
N ARG A 127 11.50 13.74 6.73
CA ARG A 127 10.94 14.80 5.90
C ARG A 127 12.04 15.70 5.32
N ASP A 128 13.00 16.08 6.15
CA ASP A 128 14.04 17.06 5.80
C ASP A 128 15.18 16.40 5.00
N GLY A 129 15.56 15.15 5.35
CA GLY A 129 16.64 14.38 4.69
C GLY A 129 16.18 13.42 3.60
N GLY A 130 14.90 13.05 3.58
CA GLY A 130 14.33 11.98 2.74
C GLY A 130 14.17 10.66 3.50
N ALA A 131 13.40 9.74 2.92
CA ALA A 131 13.36 8.36 3.40
C ALA A 131 14.74 7.73 3.28
N GLN A 132 15.16 7.01 4.30
CA GLN A 132 16.49 6.40 4.32
C GLN A 132 16.45 4.99 4.92
N ALA A 133 17.50 4.22 4.64
CA ALA A 133 17.65 2.90 5.20
C ALA A 133 17.80 2.95 6.72
N GLY A 134 17.21 1.96 7.39
CA GLY A 134 17.30 1.81 8.85
C GLY A 134 17.21 0.37 9.29
N ALA A 135 17.54 0.15 10.56
CA ALA A 135 17.41 -1.14 11.21
C ALA A 135 16.85 -1.00 12.63
N ILE A 136 15.90 -1.86 12.98
CA ILE A 136 15.47 -2.08 14.37
C ILE A 136 16.24 -3.28 14.88
N VAL A 137 16.91 -3.16 16.05
CA VAL A 137 17.66 -4.24 16.68
C VAL A 137 17.23 -4.36 18.15
N VAL A 138 16.82 -5.56 18.54
CA VAL A 138 16.55 -5.86 19.96
C VAL A 138 17.88 -6.08 20.66
N GLY A 139 18.23 -5.20 21.60
CA GLY A 139 19.51 -5.19 22.31
C GLY A 139 20.10 -3.80 22.42
N HIS A 140 21.43 -3.72 22.60
CA HIS A 140 22.16 -2.48 22.89
C HIS A 140 23.27 -2.16 21.89
N ASP A 141 23.55 -3.04 20.93
CA ASP A 141 24.68 -2.88 20.00
C ASP A 141 24.36 -1.85 18.91
N ALA A 142 24.75 -0.63 19.19
CA ALA A 142 24.54 0.50 18.28
C ALA A 142 25.37 0.41 16.98
N ALA A 143 26.60 -0.13 17.08
CA ALA A 143 27.47 -0.27 15.91
C ALA A 143 26.90 -1.31 14.93
N HIS A 144 26.44 -2.43 15.46
CA HIS A 144 25.77 -3.46 14.69
C HIS A 144 24.48 -2.95 14.05
N ALA A 145 23.66 -2.17 14.78
CA ALA A 145 22.42 -1.60 14.25
C ALA A 145 22.69 -0.65 13.07
N VAL A 146 23.70 0.22 13.15
CA VAL A 146 24.09 1.12 12.05
C VAL A 146 24.64 0.34 10.86
N ALA A 147 25.44 -0.71 11.10
CA ALA A 147 25.97 -1.57 10.04
C ALA A 147 24.84 -2.25 9.27
N LEU A 148 23.82 -2.79 9.97
CA LEU A 148 22.61 -3.37 9.36
C LEU A 148 21.82 -2.32 8.56
N ALA A 149 21.63 -1.11 9.11
CA ALA A 149 20.93 -0.04 8.40
C ALA A 149 21.61 0.28 7.07
N ARG A 150 22.94 0.36 7.05
CA ARG A 150 23.75 0.64 5.86
C ARG A 150 23.79 -0.50 4.84
N SER A 151 23.45 -1.72 5.24
CA SER A 151 23.41 -2.88 4.35
C SER A 151 22.17 -2.90 3.44
N PHE A 152 21.14 -2.10 3.72
CA PHE A 152 19.94 -2.07 2.90
C PHE A 152 20.21 -1.32 1.58
N PRO A 153 19.94 -1.93 0.42
CA PRO A 153 20.30 -1.34 -0.88
C PRO A 153 19.38 -0.17 -1.31
N GLY A 154 18.30 0.09 -0.58
CA GLY A 154 17.25 1.04 -0.98
C GLY A 154 16.14 0.36 -1.78
N MET A 155 15.11 1.13 -2.12
CA MET A 155 13.92 0.62 -2.84
C MET A 155 14.03 0.75 -4.36
N ALA A 156 14.89 1.67 -4.87
CA ALA A 156 15.04 1.87 -6.30
C ALA A 156 15.67 0.63 -6.98
N GLY A 157 15.12 0.24 -8.12
CA GLY A 157 15.51 -0.95 -8.86
C GLY A 157 15.01 -2.28 -8.28
N LEU A 158 14.25 -2.27 -7.17
CA LEU A 158 13.72 -3.49 -6.57
C LEU A 158 12.35 -3.83 -7.13
N ASP A 159 12.24 -4.91 -7.89
CA ASP A 159 10.96 -5.54 -8.24
C ASP A 159 10.45 -6.37 -7.07
N LEU A 160 9.66 -5.72 -6.20
CA LEU A 160 9.02 -6.39 -5.08
C LEU A 160 7.60 -6.89 -5.41
N ALA A 161 7.02 -6.46 -6.51
CA ALA A 161 5.71 -6.91 -6.97
C ALA A 161 5.67 -8.42 -7.17
N LYS A 162 6.64 -9.01 -7.86
CA LYS A 162 6.76 -10.46 -8.03
C LYS A 162 7.02 -11.24 -6.73
N VAL A 163 7.56 -10.57 -5.70
CA VAL A 163 7.87 -11.19 -4.40
C VAL A 163 6.63 -11.37 -3.55
N VAL A 164 5.65 -10.47 -3.69
CA VAL A 164 4.40 -10.48 -2.89
C VAL A 164 3.21 -11.04 -3.64
N SER A 165 3.31 -11.18 -4.95
CA SER A 165 2.28 -11.74 -5.83
C SER A 165 1.90 -13.17 -5.44
N THR A 166 0.65 -13.55 -5.73
CA THR A 166 0.21 -14.94 -5.63
C THR A 166 1.03 -15.85 -6.56
N ALA A 167 1.24 -17.08 -6.14
CA ALA A 167 1.92 -18.09 -6.96
C ALA A 167 1.01 -18.72 -8.03
N GLU A 168 -0.30 -18.79 -7.75
CA GLU A 168 -1.30 -19.42 -8.61
C GLU A 168 -2.54 -18.54 -8.76
N PRO A 169 -3.26 -18.64 -9.90
CA PRO A 169 -4.53 -17.97 -10.07
C PRO A 169 -5.56 -18.38 -9.01
N TYR A 170 -6.39 -17.45 -8.56
CA TYR A 170 -7.52 -17.76 -7.68
C TYR A 170 -8.72 -16.87 -7.95
N GLU A 171 -9.91 -17.31 -7.53
CA GLU A 171 -11.14 -16.51 -7.58
C GLU A 171 -11.42 -15.85 -6.22
N TRP A 172 -11.93 -14.61 -6.27
CA TRP A 172 -12.34 -13.87 -5.09
C TRP A 172 -13.85 -13.68 -5.04
N THR A 173 -14.45 -13.94 -3.88
CA THR A 173 -15.92 -13.87 -3.70
C THR A 173 -16.37 -13.02 -2.52
N GLU A 174 -15.48 -12.72 -1.57
CA GLU A 174 -15.81 -11.96 -0.36
C GLU A 174 -16.12 -10.50 -0.71
N THR A 175 -17.17 -9.93 -0.07
CA THR A 175 -17.58 -8.53 -0.22
C THR A 175 -17.21 -7.71 1.01
N GLU A 176 -17.54 -6.41 1.00
CA GLU A 176 -17.21 -5.48 2.08
C GLU A 176 -17.79 -5.92 3.44
N TRP A 177 -17.11 -5.52 4.52
CA TRP A 177 -17.51 -5.81 5.89
C TRP A 177 -18.68 -4.93 6.33
N GLU A 178 -19.65 -5.53 7.00
CA GLU A 178 -20.81 -4.86 7.59
C GLU A 178 -20.90 -5.14 9.10
N LEU A 179 -21.17 -4.09 9.89
CA LEU A 179 -21.32 -4.22 11.33
C LEU A 179 -22.46 -5.21 11.67
N GLY A 180 -22.14 -6.19 12.51
CA GLY A 180 -23.08 -7.23 12.94
C GLY A 180 -23.23 -8.42 11.97
N ARG A 181 -22.63 -8.34 10.77
CA ARG A 181 -22.67 -9.42 9.76
C ARG A 181 -21.27 -9.93 9.37
N GLY A 182 -20.24 -9.08 9.54
CA GLY A 182 -18.90 -9.39 9.04
C GLY A 182 -18.80 -9.23 7.52
N TYR A 183 -17.92 -10.00 6.90
CA TYR A 183 -17.76 -10.02 5.44
C TYR A 183 -18.88 -10.80 4.75
N GLY A 184 -19.43 -10.22 3.68
CA GLY A 184 -20.43 -10.89 2.85
C GLY A 184 -19.79 -11.75 1.75
N THR A 185 -20.66 -12.37 0.95
CA THR A 185 -20.27 -13.13 -0.24
C THR A 185 -21.06 -12.63 -1.44
N ARG A 186 -20.39 -12.49 -2.61
CA ARG A 186 -21.03 -12.09 -3.86
C ARG A 186 -22.13 -13.07 -4.25
N SER A 187 -23.33 -12.58 -4.51
CA SER A 187 -24.49 -13.39 -4.89
C SER A 187 -24.69 -13.54 -6.40
N ALA A 188 -24.24 -12.55 -7.20
CA ALA A 188 -24.38 -12.55 -8.67
C ALA A 188 -23.19 -11.84 -9.32
N SER A 189 -22.91 -12.17 -10.59
CA SER A 189 -21.87 -11.49 -11.38
C SER A 189 -22.45 -10.83 -12.61
N ARG A 190 -22.10 -9.55 -12.80
CA ARG A 190 -22.41 -8.76 -14.00
C ARG A 190 -21.22 -8.70 -14.94
N PHE A 191 -20.02 -8.61 -14.41
CA PHE A 191 -18.77 -8.48 -15.14
C PHE A 191 -17.74 -9.50 -14.67
N HIS A 192 -16.83 -9.87 -15.55
CA HIS A 192 -15.63 -10.63 -15.22
C HIS A 192 -14.40 -9.72 -15.26
N VAL A 193 -13.75 -9.55 -14.13
CA VAL A 193 -12.51 -8.79 -13.99
C VAL A 193 -11.33 -9.73 -13.80
N VAL A 194 -10.32 -9.59 -14.62
CA VAL A 194 -9.00 -10.16 -14.38
C VAL A 194 -8.16 -9.14 -13.65
N ALA A 195 -7.63 -9.51 -12.49
CA ALA A 195 -6.78 -8.66 -11.67
C ALA A 195 -5.35 -9.21 -11.64
N TYR A 196 -4.36 -8.44 -12.10
CA TYR A 196 -2.96 -8.76 -11.91
C TYR A 196 -2.56 -8.41 -10.48
N ASP A 197 -2.04 -9.41 -9.76
CA ASP A 197 -1.62 -9.29 -8.37
C ASP A 197 -0.18 -8.80 -8.26
N PHE A 198 -0.01 -7.54 -7.94
CA PHE A 198 1.30 -6.96 -7.58
C PHE A 198 1.46 -6.78 -6.06
N GLY A 199 0.56 -7.35 -5.28
CA GLY A 199 0.40 -7.17 -3.84
C GLY A 199 -0.97 -6.57 -3.53
N VAL A 200 -2.03 -7.18 -4.10
CA VAL A 200 -3.39 -6.66 -4.00
C VAL A 200 -3.91 -6.67 -2.58
N LYS A 201 -4.45 -5.54 -2.13
CA LYS A 201 -5.19 -5.46 -0.87
C LYS A 201 -6.56 -6.10 -0.99
N ARG A 202 -6.93 -6.89 0.02
CA ARG A 202 -8.23 -7.59 0.06
C ARG A 202 -9.41 -6.63 -0.12
N ASN A 203 -9.33 -5.42 0.43
CA ASN A 203 -10.45 -4.48 0.33
C ASN A 203 -10.70 -3.99 -1.10
N ILE A 204 -9.70 -3.95 -1.97
CA ILE A 204 -9.89 -3.72 -3.41
C ILE A 204 -10.79 -4.81 -4.02
N LEU A 205 -10.46 -6.07 -3.75
CA LEU A 205 -11.21 -7.22 -4.27
C LEU A 205 -12.62 -7.25 -3.70
N ARG A 206 -12.78 -6.92 -2.40
CA ARG A 206 -14.09 -6.80 -1.74
C ARG A 206 -14.97 -5.74 -2.40
N MET A 207 -14.41 -4.57 -2.70
CA MET A 207 -15.14 -3.47 -3.33
C MET A 207 -15.56 -3.80 -4.77
N LEU A 208 -14.72 -4.49 -5.54
CA LEU A 208 -15.08 -5.01 -6.87
C LEU A 208 -16.18 -6.07 -6.77
N ALA A 209 -16.05 -7.03 -5.85
CA ALA A 209 -17.04 -8.10 -5.64
C ALA A 209 -18.40 -7.53 -5.20
N ALA A 210 -18.42 -6.56 -4.28
CA ALA A 210 -19.63 -5.87 -3.83
C ALA A 210 -20.38 -5.15 -4.97
N ARG A 211 -19.64 -4.76 -6.03
CA ARG A 211 -20.19 -4.13 -7.24
C ARG A 211 -20.56 -5.13 -8.35
N GLY A 212 -20.61 -6.43 -8.03
CA GLY A 212 -21.03 -7.49 -8.93
C GLY A 212 -19.95 -7.93 -9.93
N CYS A 213 -18.68 -7.76 -9.60
CA CYS A 213 -17.59 -8.30 -10.41
C CYS A 213 -17.23 -9.73 -9.95
N ARG A 214 -17.20 -10.69 -10.88
CA ARG A 214 -16.44 -11.93 -10.71
C ARG A 214 -14.97 -11.58 -10.91
N ILE A 215 -14.11 -12.01 -10.01
CA ILE A 215 -12.70 -11.60 -10.04
C ILE A 215 -11.85 -12.85 -10.11
N THR A 216 -11.02 -12.93 -11.15
CA THR A 216 -9.91 -13.89 -11.23
C THR A 216 -8.63 -13.12 -10.99
N VAL A 217 -7.95 -13.44 -9.89
CA VAL A 217 -6.66 -12.85 -9.53
C VAL A 217 -5.56 -13.70 -10.15
N LEU A 218 -4.68 -13.07 -10.92
CA LEU A 218 -3.58 -13.70 -11.63
C LEU A 218 -2.23 -13.30 -11.04
N PRO A 219 -1.23 -14.20 -11.05
CA PRO A 219 0.15 -13.85 -10.74
C PRO A 219 0.65 -12.66 -11.56
N ALA A 220 1.54 -11.85 -10.98
CA ALA A 220 2.09 -10.63 -11.59
C ALA A 220 2.66 -10.87 -13.00
N GLN A 221 3.32 -12.00 -13.22
CA GLN A 221 4.02 -12.36 -14.46
C GLN A 221 3.17 -13.17 -15.45
N THR A 222 1.85 -13.27 -15.23
CA THR A 222 0.97 -14.02 -16.12
C THR A 222 1.01 -13.47 -17.55
N PRO A 223 1.27 -14.28 -18.58
CA PRO A 223 1.26 -13.83 -19.97
C PRO A 223 -0.10 -13.29 -20.42
N VAL A 224 -0.10 -12.27 -21.27
CA VAL A 224 -1.32 -11.66 -21.83
C VAL A 224 -2.27 -12.69 -22.45
N ALA A 225 -1.72 -13.67 -23.21
CA ALA A 225 -2.52 -14.72 -23.84
C ALA A 225 -3.29 -15.58 -22.82
N GLU A 226 -2.72 -15.80 -21.64
CA GLU A 226 -3.39 -16.53 -20.56
C GLU A 226 -4.48 -15.66 -19.92
N ALA A 227 -4.19 -14.40 -19.62
CA ALA A 227 -5.19 -13.47 -19.10
C ALA A 227 -6.41 -13.35 -20.01
N LEU A 228 -6.21 -13.34 -21.33
CA LEU A 228 -7.29 -13.27 -22.34
C LEU A 228 -8.11 -14.56 -22.43
N ARG A 229 -7.56 -15.74 -22.06
CA ARG A 229 -8.35 -16.99 -22.01
C ARG A 229 -9.51 -16.93 -21.02
N HIS A 230 -9.39 -16.06 -20.00
CA HIS A 230 -10.47 -15.82 -19.05
C HIS A 230 -11.62 -14.97 -19.63
N GLN A 231 -11.48 -14.43 -20.83
CA GLN A 231 -12.48 -13.58 -21.51
C GLN A 231 -12.97 -12.42 -20.59
N PRO A 232 -12.06 -11.57 -20.06
CA PRO A 232 -12.44 -10.54 -19.13
C PRO A 232 -13.24 -9.41 -19.79
N ASP A 233 -14.21 -8.87 -19.07
CA ASP A 233 -14.86 -7.60 -19.37
C ASP A 233 -13.97 -6.40 -19.03
N GLY A 234 -13.09 -6.56 -18.03
CA GLY A 234 -12.18 -5.52 -17.57
C GLY A 234 -10.88 -6.05 -16.97
N LEU A 235 -9.86 -5.22 -17.02
CA LEU A 235 -8.53 -5.43 -16.43
C LEU A 235 -8.38 -4.57 -15.18
N PHE A 236 -7.92 -5.17 -14.11
CA PHE A 236 -7.50 -4.47 -12.91
C PHE A 236 -5.99 -4.64 -12.68
N LEU A 237 -5.28 -3.52 -12.52
CA LEU A 237 -3.85 -3.51 -12.17
C LEU A 237 -3.72 -3.09 -10.70
N ALA A 238 -3.29 -4.02 -9.86
CA ALA A 238 -3.32 -3.85 -8.41
C ALA A 238 -2.26 -2.85 -7.89
N ASN A 239 -2.42 -2.47 -6.64
CA ASN A 239 -1.37 -1.85 -5.84
C ASN A 239 -0.21 -2.83 -5.59
N GLY A 240 0.92 -2.32 -5.11
CA GLY A 240 2.07 -3.17 -4.77
C GLY A 240 3.27 -2.36 -4.30
N PRO A 241 4.30 -3.05 -3.79
CA PRO A 241 5.55 -2.48 -3.32
C PRO A 241 6.59 -2.34 -4.43
N GLY A 242 7.64 -1.56 -4.13
CA GLY A 242 8.86 -1.51 -4.92
C GLY A 242 8.86 -0.43 -5.98
N ASP A 243 9.82 -0.56 -6.89
CA ASP A 243 9.99 0.30 -8.04
C ASP A 243 9.16 -0.25 -9.21
N PRO A 244 8.35 0.57 -9.90
CA PRO A 244 7.61 0.10 -11.06
C PRO A 244 8.48 -0.16 -12.31
N GLU A 245 9.65 0.48 -12.44
CA GLU A 245 10.47 0.38 -13.65
C GLU A 245 10.94 -1.05 -13.98
N PRO A 246 11.41 -1.87 -13.02
CA PRO A 246 11.81 -3.23 -13.31
C PRO A 246 10.65 -4.22 -13.55
N CYS A 247 9.37 -3.76 -13.47
CA CYS A 247 8.19 -4.59 -13.73
C CYS A 247 7.85 -4.65 -15.23
N ASP A 248 8.80 -4.91 -16.10
CA ASP A 248 8.66 -4.92 -17.57
C ASP A 248 7.53 -5.84 -18.07
N TYR A 249 7.38 -7.01 -17.46
CA TYR A 249 6.29 -7.94 -17.72
C TYR A 249 4.89 -7.31 -17.52
N ALA A 250 4.72 -6.51 -16.47
CA ALA A 250 3.47 -5.85 -16.15
C ALA A 250 3.23 -4.63 -17.07
N ILE A 251 4.28 -3.88 -17.39
CA ILE A 251 4.24 -2.74 -18.32
C ILE A 251 3.81 -3.22 -19.71
N GLU A 252 4.37 -4.34 -20.19
CA GLU A 252 4.04 -4.89 -21.50
C GLU A 252 2.62 -5.47 -21.54
N ALA A 253 2.20 -6.16 -20.47
CA ALA A 253 0.83 -6.67 -20.34
C ALA A 253 -0.18 -5.51 -20.35
N ALA A 254 0.06 -4.46 -19.56
CA ALA A 254 -0.79 -3.28 -19.52
C ALA A 254 -0.87 -2.58 -20.89
N ARG A 255 0.28 -2.37 -21.55
CA ARG A 255 0.36 -1.76 -22.89
C ARG A 255 -0.48 -2.53 -23.91
N THR A 256 -0.34 -3.85 -23.93
CA THR A 256 -1.04 -4.72 -24.87
C THR A 256 -2.54 -4.73 -24.61
N LEU A 257 -2.98 -4.95 -23.39
CA LEU A 257 -4.40 -5.09 -23.04
C LEU A 257 -5.16 -3.76 -23.16
N ILE A 258 -4.56 -2.63 -22.75
CA ILE A 258 -5.12 -1.30 -22.97
C ILE A 258 -5.18 -0.99 -24.47
N GLY A 259 -4.14 -1.34 -25.23
CA GLY A 259 -4.09 -1.18 -26.69
C GLY A 259 -5.23 -1.90 -27.41
N GLN A 260 -5.68 -3.05 -26.90
CA GLN A 260 -6.84 -3.79 -27.39
C GLN A 260 -8.21 -3.21 -26.96
N GLY A 261 -8.22 -2.09 -26.21
CA GLY A 261 -9.43 -1.43 -25.75
C GLY A 261 -10.12 -2.13 -24.57
N LEU A 262 -9.40 -2.95 -23.82
CA LEU A 262 -9.95 -3.56 -22.61
C LEU A 262 -10.13 -2.47 -21.53
N PRO A 263 -11.35 -2.28 -20.97
CA PRO A 263 -11.56 -1.38 -19.85
C PRO A 263 -10.56 -1.68 -18.72
N THR A 264 -9.78 -0.65 -18.34
CA THR A 264 -8.67 -0.85 -17.40
C THR A 264 -8.72 0.17 -16.28
N PHE A 265 -8.55 -0.33 -15.04
CA PHE A 265 -8.36 0.49 -13.85
C PHE A 265 -7.09 0.09 -13.12
N GLY A 266 -6.20 1.06 -12.85
CA GLY A 266 -4.95 0.85 -12.11
C GLY A 266 -4.90 1.66 -10.81
N ILE A 267 -4.50 1.01 -9.71
CA ILE A 267 -4.36 1.64 -8.39
C ILE A 267 -2.89 1.59 -7.95
N CYS A 268 -2.35 2.73 -7.47
CA CYS A 268 -1.03 2.87 -6.87
C CYS A 268 0.09 2.35 -7.80
N LEU A 269 0.67 1.18 -7.56
CA LEU A 269 1.64 0.58 -8.49
C LEU A 269 1.02 0.36 -9.87
N GLY A 270 -0.25 -0.06 -9.96
CA GLY A 270 -0.98 -0.19 -11.23
C GLY A 270 -1.12 1.15 -11.97
N HIS A 271 -1.27 2.28 -11.27
CA HIS A 271 -1.22 3.61 -11.88
C HIS A 271 0.16 3.91 -12.47
N GLN A 272 1.24 3.58 -11.76
CA GLN A 272 2.61 3.81 -12.20
C GLN A 272 2.95 2.93 -13.42
N ILE A 273 2.55 1.66 -13.40
CA ILE A 273 2.67 0.73 -14.54
C ILE A 273 1.92 1.27 -15.76
N MET A 274 0.71 1.81 -15.58
CA MET A 274 -0.05 2.44 -16.69
C MET A 274 0.67 3.68 -17.25
N GLY A 275 1.32 4.48 -16.40
CA GLY A 275 2.16 5.61 -16.80
C GLY A 275 3.34 5.17 -17.69
N LEU A 276 4.06 4.13 -17.27
CA LEU A 276 5.17 3.53 -18.03
C LEU A 276 4.67 2.86 -19.33
N ALA A 277 3.53 2.16 -19.28
CA ALA A 277 2.90 1.57 -20.47
C ALA A 277 2.48 2.62 -21.50
N ALA A 278 2.11 3.82 -21.06
CA ALA A 278 1.81 4.95 -21.94
C ALA A 278 3.07 5.55 -22.60
N GLY A 279 4.26 5.27 -22.09
CA GLY A 279 5.54 5.83 -22.52
C GLY A 279 6.04 6.98 -21.64
N GLY A 280 5.42 7.22 -20.49
CA GLY A 280 5.88 8.13 -19.45
C GLY A 280 7.05 7.57 -18.64
N ARG A 281 7.50 8.34 -17.64
CA ARG A 281 8.55 7.96 -16.70
C ARG A 281 8.05 8.05 -15.28
N THR A 282 8.73 7.34 -14.37
CA THR A 282 8.53 7.46 -12.93
C THR A 282 9.73 8.13 -12.27
N LEU A 283 9.52 8.60 -11.06
CA LEU A 283 10.56 9.22 -10.22
C LEU A 283 10.41 8.73 -8.77
N LYS A 284 11.55 8.52 -8.10
CA LYS A 284 11.60 8.28 -6.66
C LYS A 284 11.31 9.58 -5.93
N MET A 285 10.30 9.57 -5.06
CA MET A 285 9.98 10.71 -4.21
C MET A 285 10.97 10.82 -3.04
N LYS A 286 11.13 12.03 -2.49
CA LYS A 286 12.05 12.30 -1.38
C LYS A 286 11.73 11.46 -0.14
N PHE A 287 10.47 11.39 0.27
CA PHE A 287 10.00 10.60 1.41
C PHE A 287 8.67 9.89 1.17
N GLY A 288 8.11 10.02 -0.05
CA GLY A 288 6.83 9.43 -0.43
C GLY A 288 5.61 10.08 0.21
N HIS A 289 4.45 9.53 -0.11
CA HIS A 289 3.18 9.87 0.53
C HIS A 289 2.66 8.66 1.29
N HIS A 290 2.54 8.78 2.61
CA HIS A 290 2.01 7.73 3.48
C HIS A 290 1.08 8.34 4.52
N GLY A 291 -0.20 8.03 4.44
CA GLY A 291 -1.22 8.55 5.36
C GLY A 291 -2.63 8.49 4.80
N ALA A 292 -3.60 8.77 5.65
CA ALA A 292 -5.02 8.71 5.31
C ALA A 292 -5.69 10.10 5.33
N ASN A 293 -4.92 11.16 5.13
CA ASN A 293 -5.36 12.56 5.24
C ASN A 293 -4.78 13.45 4.13
N HIS A 294 -4.48 12.87 2.96
CA HIS A 294 -3.90 13.59 1.83
C HIS A 294 -4.97 14.24 0.96
N PRO A 295 -4.98 15.58 0.83
CA PRO A 295 -5.92 16.27 -0.04
C PRO A 295 -5.47 16.17 -1.50
N VAL A 296 -6.38 15.73 -2.35
CA VAL A 296 -6.21 15.60 -3.79
C VAL A 296 -7.30 16.40 -4.49
N GLN A 297 -6.95 17.19 -5.48
CA GLN A 297 -7.91 17.90 -6.30
C GLN A 297 -8.28 17.08 -7.53
N ASP A 298 -9.57 16.87 -7.73
CA ASP A 298 -10.13 16.43 -9.01
C ASP A 298 -10.17 17.61 -9.96
N LEU A 299 -9.47 17.51 -11.10
CA LEU A 299 -9.41 18.58 -12.10
C LEU A 299 -10.61 18.57 -13.06
N GLU A 300 -11.47 17.56 -13.02
CA GLU A 300 -12.65 17.47 -13.87
C GLU A 300 -13.82 18.28 -13.29
N ASP A 301 -13.98 18.31 -11.96
CA ASP A 301 -15.05 19.06 -11.28
C ASP A 301 -14.57 20.05 -10.21
N GLY A 302 -13.25 20.10 -9.93
CA GLY A 302 -12.62 21.04 -9.02
C GLY A 302 -12.74 20.67 -7.53
N ARG A 303 -13.36 19.53 -7.19
CA ARG A 303 -13.51 19.10 -5.78
C ARG A 303 -12.18 18.71 -5.17
N VAL A 304 -12.09 18.92 -3.86
CA VAL A 304 -10.99 18.41 -3.03
C VAL A 304 -11.47 17.16 -2.32
N LEU A 305 -10.71 16.09 -2.48
CA LEU A 305 -10.98 14.75 -1.96
C LEU A 305 -9.92 14.39 -0.93
N ILE A 306 -10.30 13.83 0.20
CA ILE A 306 -9.34 13.32 1.17
C ILE A 306 -9.05 11.86 0.84
N THR A 307 -7.77 11.53 0.72
CA THR A 307 -7.34 10.23 0.19
C THR A 307 -6.35 9.53 1.12
N SER A 308 -6.31 8.21 1.02
CA SER A 308 -5.26 7.38 1.59
C SER A 308 -4.14 7.20 0.57
N GLN A 309 -2.89 7.36 1.01
CA GLN A 309 -1.70 7.29 0.18
C GLN A 309 -0.67 6.35 0.79
N ASN A 310 -0.02 5.56 -0.05
CA ASN A 310 1.11 4.71 0.33
C ASN A 310 2.00 4.43 -0.88
N HIS A 311 2.84 5.39 -1.25
CA HIS A 311 3.76 5.24 -2.37
C HIS A 311 5.04 6.07 -2.21
N GLY A 312 6.17 5.51 -2.64
CA GLY A 312 7.48 6.17 -2.67
C GLY A 312 7.93 6.58 -4.08
N PHE A 313 7.13 6.25 -5.10
CA PHE A 313 7.35 6.63 -6.50
C PHE A 313 6.13 7.37 -7.04
N ALA A 314 6.32 8.18 -8.06
CA ALA A 314 5.26 8.92 -8.75
C ALA A 314 5.53 8.93 -10.26
N VAL A 315 4.47 9.05 -11.06
CA VAL A 315 4.60 9.28 -12.50
C VAL A 315 4.92 10.75 -12.74
N ASP A 316 5.92 11.04 -13.58
CA ASP A 316 6.24 12.39 -14.03
C ASP A 316 5.21 12.85 -15.08
N PRO A 317 4.32 13.80 -14.74
CA PRO A 317 3.26 14.25 -15.64
C PRO A 317 3.79 14.89 -16.92
N THR A 318 5.01 15.44 -16.91
CA THR A 318 5.61 16.12 -18.06
C THR A 318 6.04 15.15 -19.16
N THR A 319 6.15 13.87 -18.83
CA THR A 319 6.55 12.80 -19.76
C THR A 319 5.36 12.05 -20.35
N LEU A 320 4.14 12.29 -19.85
CA LEU A 320 2.95 11.62 -20.36
C LEU A 320 2.61 12.12 -21.79
N PRO A 321 2.26 11.20 -22.72
CA PRO A 321 1.86 11.58 -24.07
C PRO A 321 0.49 12.28 -24.07
N ALA A 322 0.18 13.06 -25.14
CA ALA A 322 -1.04 13.84 -25.28
C ALA A 322 -2.36 13.03 -25.19
N ARG A 323 -2.28 11.70 -25.42
CA ARG A 323 -3.42 10.79 -25.21
C ARG A 323 -3.73 10.51 -23.73
N CYS A 324 -2.89 10.96 -22.81
CA CYS A 324 -3.11 10.84 -21.35
C CYS A 324 -3.49 12.21 -20.79
N LYS A 325 -4.70 12.32 -20.26
CA LYS A 325 -5.19 13.54 -19.61
C LYS A 325 -5.07 13.37 -18.10
N VAL A 326 -4.34 14.28 -17.44
CA VAL A 326 -4.28 14.37 -15.97
C VAL A 326 -5.67 14.67 -15.41
N THR A 327 -6.08 13.95 -14.39
CA THR A 327 -7.39 14.07 -13.75
C THR A 327 -7.31 14.50 -12.29
N HIS A 328 -6.24 14.13 -11.59
CA HIS A 328 -6.09 14.42 -10.17
C HIS A 328 -4.65 14.85 -9.83
N VAL A 329 -4.52 15.81 -8.90
CA VAL A 329 -3.23 16.30 -8.41
C VAL A 329 -3.24 16.42 -6.89
N SER A 330 -2.09 16.16 -6.27
CA SER A 330 -1.88 16.37 -4.83
C SER A 330 -1.85 17.87 -4.51
N LEU A 331 -2.57 18.28 -3.45
CA LEU A 331 -2.49 19.64 -2.96
C LEU A 331 -1.31 19.88 -2.00
N PHE A 332 -0.55 18.84 -1.65
CA PHE A 332 0.66 19.03 -0.84
C PHE A 332 1.87 19.46 -1.68
N ASP A 333 2.03 18.90 -2.88
CA ASP A 333 3.25 19.09 -3.67
C ASP A 333 3.01 19.13 -5.19
N GLY A 334 1.75 19.08 -5.65
CA GLY A 334 1.41 19.11 -7.06
C GLY A 334 1.69 17.80 -7.82
N SER A 335 2.12 16.74 -7.14
CA SER A 335 2.39 15.45 -7.78
C SER A 335 1.13 14.86 -8.43
N LEU A 336 1.34 14.12 -9.53
CA LEU A 336 0.27 13.45 -10.25
C LEU A 336 -0.41 12.40 -9.38
N GLN A 337 -1.74 12.48 -9.29
CA GLN A 337 -2.53 11.54 -8.51
C GLN A 337 -3.51 10.72 -9.35
N GLY A 338 -3.70 11.08 -10.62
CA GLY A 338 -4.53 10.30 -11.52
C GLY A 338 -4.50 10.83 -12.95
N PHE A 339 -4.64 9.93 -13.90
CA PHE A 339 -4.83 10.26 -15.30
C PHE A 339 -5.75 9.26 -15.99
N ARG A 340 -6.26 9.62 -17.16
CA ARG A 340 -7.02 8.73 -18.03
C ARG A 340 -6.50 8.82 -19.45
N TYR A 341 -6.67 7.73 -20.19
CA TYR A 341 -6.52 7.74 -21.62
C TYR A 341 -7.71 8.44 -22.28
N THR A 342 -7.47 9.20 -23.34
CA THR A 342 -8.52 9.93 -24.08
C THR A 342 -9.12 9.10 -25.23
N ASP A 343 -8.40 8.07 -25.67
CA ASP A 343 -8.71 7.21 -26.81
C ASP A 343 -9.03 5.75 -26.40
N ARG A 344 -8.99 5.44 -25.11
CA ARG A 344 -9.24 4.11 -24.54
C ARG A 344 -10.01 4.20 -23.23
N PRO A 345 -10.83 3.18 -22.87
CA PRO A 345 -11.55 3.14 -21.60
C PRO A 345 -10.61 2.74 -20.44
N ALA A 346 -9.53 3.50 -20.24
CA ALA A 346 -8.51 3.22 -19.25
C ALA A 346 -8.22 4.45 -18.39
N PHE A 347 -8.16 4.26 -17.08
CA PHE A 347 -7.85 5.31 -16.11
C PHE A 347 -7.18 4.73 -14.87
N CYS A 348 -6.56 5.58 -14.09
CA CYS A 348 -5.83 5.14 -12.89
C CYS A 348 -5.81 6.20 -11.80
N PHE A 349 -5.47 5.76 -10.60
CA PHE A 349 -5.37 6.61 -9.42
C PHE A 349 -4.17 6.20 -8.55
N GLN A 350 -3.36 7.17 -8.13
CA GLN A 350 -2.15 6.92 -7.34
C GLN A 350 -2.47 6.54 -5.90
N GLY A 351 -3.48 7.16 -5.30
CA GLY A 351 -3.95 6.85 -3.96
C GLY A 351 -4.79 5.57 -3.91
N HIS A 352 -5.34 5.30 -2.74
CA HIS A 352 -6.08 4.09 -2.42
C HIS A 352 -7.58 4.37 -2.24
N PRO A 353 -8.41 4.25 -3.28
CA PRO A 353 -9.86 4.50 -3.19
C PRO A 353 -10.58 3.45 -2.35
N GLU A 354 -9.97 2.31 -2.13
CA GLU A 354 -10.46 1.22 -1.30
C GLU A 354 -10.18 1.41 0.19
N ALA A 355 -9.50 2.48 0.59
CA ALA A 355 -8.94 2.66 1.93
C ALA A 355 -9.80 2.06 3.05
N SER A 356 -9.18 1.21 3.86
CA SER A 356 -9.76 0.64 5.06
C SER A 356 -8.91 1.09 6.26
N PRO A 357 -9.52 1.66 7.30
CA PRO A 357 -10.96 1.88 7.45
C PRO A 357 -11.51 3.09 6.67
N ARG A 358 -10.73 4.10 6.31
CA ARG A 358 -11.14 5.33 5.58
C ARG A 358 -9.90 6.15 5.15
N PRO A 359 -10.01 7.22 4.31
CA PRO A 359 -11.21 7.84 3.71
C PRO A 359 -11.71 7.11 2.45
N ARG A 360 -12.96 7.38 2.03
CA ARG A 360 -13.60 6.75 0.85
C ARG A 360 -14.13 7.77 -0.16
N ASP A 361 -13.61 8.99 -0.16
CA ASP A 361 -14.08 10.09 -1.03
C ASP A 361 -13.95 9.74 -2.53
N VAL A 362 -12.99 8.89 -2.86
CA VAL A 362 -12.70 8.45 -4.24
C VAL A 362 -13.21 7.01 -4.56
N ALA A 363 -14.06 6.44 -3.72
CA ALA A 363 -14.61 5.08 -3.92
C ALA A 363 -15.47 4.95 -5.21
N ASN A 364 -16.02 6.06 -5.72
CA ASN A 364 -16.75 6.13 -6.98
C ASN A 364 -15.91 5.75 -8.21
N LEU A 365 -14.58 5.70 -8.10
CA LEU A 365 -13.72 5.22 -9.18
C LEU A 365 -14.00 3.75 -9.54
N PHE A 366 -14.42 2.92 -8.58
CA PHE A 366 -14.88 1.56 -8.86
C PHE A 366 -16.18 1.54 -9.69
N ASP A 367 -17.10 2.49 -9.45
CA ASP A 367 -18.34 2.61 -10.21
C ASP A 367 -18.05 3.09 -11.65
N ARG A 368 -17.08 4.00 -11.83
CA ARG A 368 -16.58 4.42 -13.14
C ARG A 368 -15.99 3.23 -13.92
N PHE A 369 -15.26 2.33 -13.26
CA PHE A 369 -14.74 1.12 -13.90
C PHE A 369 -15.87 0.21 -14.39
N ASN A 370 -16.89 -0.03 -13.56
CA ASN A 370 -18.08 -0.78 -13.97
C ASN A 370 -18.80 -0.14 -15.17
N LYS A 371 -18.89 1.20 -15.20
CA LYS A 371 -19.48 1.93 -16.33
C LYS A 371 -18.70 1.69 -17.64
N HIS A 372 -17.38 1.75 -17.61
CA HIS A 372 -16.55 1.45 -18.78
C HIS A 372 -16.75 0.03 -19.31
N MET A 373 -16.86 -0.97 -18.40
CA MET A 373 -17.19 -2.34 -18.80
C MET A 373 -18.59 -2.47 -19.41
N GLN A 374 -19.57 -1.71 -18.90
CA GLN A 374 -20.92 -1.69 -19.42
C GLN A 374 -20.98 -1.08 -20.84
N GLU A 375 -20.24 -0.01 -21.08
CA GLU A 375 -20.19 0.70 -22.37
C GLU A 375 -19.48 -0.08 -23.49
N ARG A 376 -18.62 -1.04 -23.11
CA ARG A 376 -17.93 -1.93 -24.06
C ARG A 376 -18.80 -3.07 -24.58
N ARG A 377 -19.80 -3.51 -23.81
CA ARG A 377 -20.76 -4.56 -24.21
C ARG A 377 -21.78 -4.08 -25.21
#